data_0ec0cec2869347d5dc643a7c729a6526
#
_entry.id   0ec0cec2869347d5dc643a7c729a6526
#
_cell.length_a   1.000
_cell.length_b   1.000
_cell.length_c   1.000
_cell.angle_alpha   90.00
_cell.angle_beta   90.00
_cell.angle_gamma   90.00
#
_symmetry.space_group_name_H-M   'P 1'
#
loop_
_entity.id
_entity.type
_entity.pdbx_description
1 polymer ?
#
loop_
_entity_poly.entity_id
_entity_poly.type
_entity_poly.pdbx_seq_one_letter_code
_entity_poly.pdbx_strand_id
1 'polypeptide(L)'
;MKEITKKELVPWPSAEPAENFNFSCTAEGGLFEFHFKWFNDRWNLWVTLPDGTVRQAGTEPGVTSWTGCQDYGLVIEGEMQHINFDELYHTEMFILTWL
;
A
#
# COMPACT_ATOMS: atom_id res chain seq x y z
N MET A 1 -14.39 8.27 -15.45
CA MET A 1 -13.09 8.11 -14.77
C MET A 1 -13.09 8.93 -13.49
N LYS A 2 -12.66 8.35 -12.39
CA LYS A 2 -12.58 9.07 -11.11
C LYS A 2 -11.33 9.94 -11.07
N GLU A 3 -11.47 11.11 -10.49
CA GLU A 3 -10.36 12.04 -10.32
C GLU A 3 -9.73 11.86 -8.95
N ILE A 4 -8.39 11.84 -8.90
CA ILE A 4 -7.68 11.76 -7.63
C ILE A 4 -7.78 13.12 -6.95
N THR A 5 -8.41 13.16 -5.78
CA THR A 5 -8.57 14.39 -5.00
C THR A 5 -7.51 14.52 -3.93
N LYS A 6 -6.90 13.41 -3.50
CA LYS A 6 -5.90 13.43 -2.46
C LYS A 6 -4.93 12.26 -2.63
N LYS A 7 -3.66 12.52 -2.36
CA LYS A 7 -2.60 11.52 -2.37
C LYS A 7 -1.84 11.65 -1.07
N GLU A 8 -2.00 10.67 -0.18
CA GLU A 8 -1.44 10.72 1.17
C GLU A 8 -0.32 9.72 1.32
N LEU A 9 0.85 10.21 1.77
CA LEU A 9 1.98 9.34 2.05
C LEU A 9 1.70 8.48 3.28
N VAL A 10 1.97 7.17 3.14
CA VAL A 10 1.91 6.24 4.27
C VAL A 10 3.35 6.02 4.74
N PRO A 11 3.72 6.53 5.93
CA PRO A 11 5.09 6.37 6.40
C PRO A 11 5.38 4.92 6.77
N TRP A 12 6.57 4.46 6.41
CA TRP A 12 7.01 3.12 6.79
C TRP A 12 7.29 3.07 8.29
N PRO A 13 7.10 1.89 8.94
CA PRO A 13 7.51 1.72 10.33
C PRO A 13 9.00 1.97 10.51
N SER A 14 9.42 2.38 11.70
CA SER A 14 10.82 2.69 11.97
C SER A 14 11.71 1.44 12.05
N ALA A 15 11.12 0.26 12.22
CA ALA A 15 11.87 -1.00 12.25
C ALA A 15 12.17 -1.46 10.83
N GLU A 16 13.24 -2.27 10.68
CA GLU A 16 13.54 -2.87 9.38
C GLU A 16 12.46 -3.85 8.96
N PRO A 17 12.25 -4.07 7.63
CA PRO A 17 11.26 -5.02 7.17
C PRO A 17 11.55 -6.42 7.68
N ALA A 18 10.51 -7.12 8.12
CA ALA A 18 10.56 -8.52 8.46
C ALA A 18 9.79 -9.30 7.40
N GLU A 19 9.97 -10.62 7.34
CA GLU A 19 9.27 -11.44 6.34
C GLU A 19 7.75 -11.39 6.48
N ASN A 20 7.27 -10.99 7.64
CA ASN A 20 5.84 -10.89 7.92
C ASN A 20 5.67 -9.80 8.97
N PHE A 21 5.05 -8.69 8.57
CA PHE A 21 4.83 -7.58 9.51
C PHE A 21 3.57 -6.83 9.14
N ASN A 22 3.02 -6.12 10.13
CA ASN A 22 1.85 -5.28 9.91
C ASN A 22 2.00 -3.96 10.65
N PHE A 23 1.30 -2.96 10.14
CA PHE A 23 1.23 -1.64 10.75
C PHE A 23 -0.03 -0.95 10.27
N SER A 24 -0.35 0.18 10.88
CA SER A 24 -1.55 0.92 10.51
C SER A 24 -1.23 2.39 10.27
N CYS A 25 -2.12 3.04 9.55
CA CYS A 25 -2.01 4.47 9.24
C CYS A 25 -3.40 5.06 9.13
N THR A 26 -3.60 6.25 9.70
CA THR A 26 -4.85 6.98 9.56
C THR A 26 -4.74 7.91 8.35
N ALA A 27 -5.69 7.81 7.45
CA ALA A 27 -5.81 8.68 6.28
C ALA A 27 -7.21 9.28 6.25
N GLU A 28 -7.55 10.01 5.19
CA GLU A 28 -8.82 10.73 5.12
C GLU A 28 -10.03 9.82 5.30
N GLY A 29 -10.00 8.60 4.82
CA GLY A 29 -11.12 7.68 4.95
C GLY A 29 -11.24 6.99 6.29
N GLY A 30 -10.23 7.11 7.17
CA GLY A 30 -10.18 6.44 8.47
C GLY A 30 -8.92 5.63 8.64
N LEU A 31 -8.99 4.57 9.44
CA LEU A 31 -7.83 3.74 9.75
C LEU A 31 -7.65 2.63 8.70
N PHE A 32 -6.45 2.55 8.17
CA PHE A 32 -6.03 1.49 7.26
C PHE A 32 -4.99 0.63 7.96
N GLU A 33 -5.10 -0.68 7.83
CA GLU A 33 -4.13 -1.62 8.38
C GLU A 33 -3.46 -2.36 7.22
N PHE A 34 -2.13 -2.43 7.26
CA PHE A 34 -1.33 -3.03 6.20
C PHE A 34 -0.63 -4.27 6.73
N HIS A 35 -0.73 -5.36 5.98
CA HIS A 35 -0.05 -6.61 6.30
C HIS A 35 0.82 -7.01 5.11
N PHE A 36 2.13 -6.97 5.31
CA PHE A 36 3.12 -7.37 4.30
C PHE A 36 3.67 -8.74 4.63
N LYS A 37 3.82 -9.55 3.60
CA LYS A 37 4.42 -10.88 3.72
C LYS A 37 5.34 -11.13 2.53
N TRP A 38 6.58 -11.54 2.81
CA TRP A 38 7.55 -11.90 1.79
C TRP A 38 7.46 -13.39 1.51
N PHE A 39 7.06 -13.75 0.31
CA PHE A 39 7.15 -15.14 -0.17
C PHE A 39 7.10 -15.15 -1.70
N ASN A 40 7.57 -16.23 -2.30
CA ASN A 40 7.71 -16.36 -3.75
C ASN A 40 8.54 -15.22 -4.35
N ASP A 41 9.58 -14.82 -3.63
CA ASP A 41 10.55 -13.83 -4.08
C ASP A 41 9.91 -12.46 -4.34
N ARG A 42 8.85 -12.13 -3.59
CA ARG A 42 8.15 -10.85 -3.72
C ARG A 42 7.43 -10.48 -2.44
N TRP A 43 7.12 -9.20 -2.32
CA TRP A 43 6.23 -8.72 -1.28
C TRP A 43 4.78 -8.94 -1.68
N ASN A 44 3.99 -9.37 -0.71
CA ASN A 44 2.54 -9.53 -0.85
C ASN A 44 1.90 -8.65 0.19
N LEU A 45 0.83 -7.94 -0.19
CA LEU A 45 0.20 -6.95 0.66
C LEU A 45 -1.30 -7.19 0.75
N TRP A 46 -1.79 -7.24 1.98
CA TRP A 46 -3.23 -7.22 2.27
C TRP A 46 -3.51 -5.96 3.08
N VAL A 47 -4.62 -5.31 2.77
CA VAL A 47 -5.01 -4.07 3.42
C VAL A 47 -6.40 -4.23 3.99
N THR A 48 -6.55 -3.89 5.28
CA THR A 48 -7.86 -3.79 5.90
C THR A 48 -8.30 -2.33 5.77
N LEU A 49 -9.40 -2.13 5.05
CA LEU A 49 -9.96 -0.80 4.81
C LEU A 49 -10.71 -0.30 6.04
N PRO A 50 -11.03 1.00 6.11
CA PRO A 50 -11.74 1.54 7.28
C PRO A 50 -13.07 0.87 7.60
N ASP A 51 -13.74 0.28 6.60
CA ASP A 51 -15.00 -0.45 6.80
C ASP A 51 -14.79 -1.90 7.27
N GLY A 52 -13.56 -2.33 7.46
CA GLY A 52 -13.24 -3.69 7.87
C GLY A 52 -13.02 -4.67 6.74
N THR A 53 -13.22 -4.27 5.50
CA THR A 53 -13.01 -5.13 4.34
C THR A 53 -11.51 -5.34 4.12
N VAL A 54 -11.10 -6.59 3.89
CA VAL A 54 -9.71 -6.92 3.57
C VAL A 54 -9.56 -7.04 2.06
N ARG A 55 -8.58 -6.34 1.50
CA ARG A 55 -8.30 -6.40 0.07
C ARG A 55 -6.82 -6.64 -0.17
N GLN A 56 -6.53 -7.44 -1.19
CA GLN A 56 -5.15 -7.61 -1.63
C GLN A 56 -4.77 -6.46 -2.55
N ALA A 57 -3.56 -5.94 -2.38
CA ALA A 57 -3.04 -4.84 -3.19
C ALA A 57 -1.81 -5.30 -3.95
N GLY A 58 -1.56 -4.69 -5.10
CA GLY A 58 -0.34 -4.92 -5.86
C GLY A 58 0.84 -4.21 -5.21
N THR A 59 2.01 -4.83 -5.29
CA THR A 59 3.24 -4.26 -4.75
C THR A 59 4.23 -3.87 -5.83
N GLU A 60 3.87 -4.01 -7.11
CA GLU A 60 4.75 -3.55 -8.19
C GLU A 60 4.76 -2.02 -8.25
N PRO A 61 5.94 -1.41 -8.38
CA PRO A 61 6.03 0.05 -8.41
C PRO A 61 5.24 0.66 -9.56
N GLY A 62 4.50 1.72 -9.27
CA GLY A 62 3.73 2.47 -10.25
C GLY A 62 2.37 1.90 -10.62
N VAL A 63 2.02 0.73 -10.10
CA VAL A 63 0.72 0.11 -10.39
C VAL A 63 -0.28 0.49 -9.31
N THR A 64 -1.37 1.13 -9.71
CA THR A 64 -2.41 1.54 -8.76
C THR A 64 -3.40 0.41 -8.53
N SER A 65 -3.64 0.08 -7.27
CA SER A 65 -4.60 -0.94 -6.87
C SER A 65 -5.98 -0.34 -6.65
N TRP A 66 -7.02 -1.14 -6.91
CA TRP A 66 -8.44 -0.87 -6.60
C TRP A 66 -9.07 0.27 -7.42
N THR A 67 -8.57 0.49 -8.62
CA THR A 67 -8.97 1.65 -9.44
C THR A 67 -10.44 1.67 -9.86
N GLY A 68 -11.14 0.59 -9.81
CA GLY A 68 -12.51 0.50 -10.32
C GLY A 68 -13.57 0.14 -9.31
N CYS A 69 -13.23 -0.11 -8.06
CA CYS A 69 -14.17 -0.75 -7.15
C CYS A 69 -14.27 -0.12 -5.76
N GLN A 70 -13.49 0.90 -5.47
CA GLN A 70 -13.48 1.52 -4.14
C GLN A 70 -13.34 3.03 -4.26
N ASP A 71 -13.61 3.72 -3.15
CA ASP A 71 -13.37 5.16 -3.04
C ASP A 71 -11.90 5.46 -2.78
N TYR A 72 -11.09 4.42 -2.63
CA TYR A 72 -9.67 4.52 -2.35
C TYR A 72 -8.87 3.75 -3.38
N GLY A 73 -7.64 4.17 -3.56
CA GLY A 73 -6.66 3.42 -4.30
C GLY A 73 -5.36 3.35 -3.50
N LEU A 74 -4.44 2.53 -3.96
CA LEU A 74 -3.14 2.41 -3.32
C LEU A 74 -2.08 2.26 -4.40
N VAL A 75 -0.97 2.98 -4.23
CA VAL A 75 0.16 2.88 -5.14
C VAL A 75 1.46 2.87 -4.34
N ILE A 76 2.41 2.05 -4.77
CA ILE A 76 3.77 2.06 -4.26
C ILE A 76 4.63 2.62 -5.39
N GLU A 77 5.41 3.66 -5.10
CA GLU A 77 6.27 4.30 -6.09
C GLU A 77 7.73 4.07 -5.75
N GLY A 78 8.52 3.74 -6.76
CA GLY A 78 9.94 3.52 -6.60
C GLY A 78 10.61 3.46 -7.97
N GLU A 79 11.94 3.56 -7.98
CA GLU A 79 12.71 3.55 -9.22
C GLU A 79 13.03 2.15 -9.73
N MET A 80 12.85 1.12 -8.88
CA MET A 80 13.11 -0.27 -9.26
C MET A 80 11.89 -0.87 -9.97
N GLN A 81 12.12 -1.88 -10.79
CA GLN A 81 11.03 -2.61 -11.46
C GLN A 81 10.44 -3.71 -10.59
N HIS A 82 11.24 -4.22 -9.65
CA HIS A 82 10.84 -5.25 -8.71
C HIS A 82 11.39 -4.88 -7.35
N ILE A 83 10.54 -4.95 -6.31
CA ILE A 83 10.95 -4.59 -4.96
C ILE A 83 11.50 -5.83 -4.27
N ASN A 84 12.81 -5.86 -4.04
CA ASN A 84 13.45 -6.92 -3.29
C ASN A 84 13.15 -6.76 -1.79
N PHE A 85 13.49 -7.81 -1.01
CA PHE A 85 13.15 -7.84 0.41
C PHE A 85 13.64 -6.60 1.16
N ASP A 86 14.87 -6.17 0.91
CA ASP A 86 15.50 -5.05 1.62
C ASP A 86 15.23 -3.69 1.00
N GLU A 87 14.46 -3.63 -0.09
CA GLU A 87 14.20 -2.39 -0.81
C GLU A 87 12.85 -1.77 -0.50
N LEU A 88 11.99 -2.47 0.25
CA LEU A 88 10.62 -1.99 0.48
C LEU A 88 10.59 -0.59 1.08
N TYR A 89 11.43 -0.31 2.07
CA TYR A 89 11.46 0.99 2.74
C TYR A 89 12.16 2.07 1.90
N HIS A 90 12.72 1.71 0.74
CA HIS A 90 13.24 2.68 -0.22
C HIS A 90 12.17 3.15 -1.22
N THR A 91 10.96 2.62 -1.09
CA THR A 91 9.82 3.05 -1.89
C THR A 91 8.94 3.99 -1.08
N GLU A 92 7.97 4.59 -1.76
CA GLU A 92 6.95 5.41 -1.11
C GLU A 92 5.59 4.81 -1.40
N MET A 93 4.77 4.65 -0.36
CA MET A 93 3.42 4.13 -0.51
C MET A 93 2.43 5.25 -0.25
N PHE A 94 1.41 5.34 -1.10
CA PHE A 94 0.40 6.38 -1.01
C PHE A 94 -1.00 5.78 -1.01
N ILE A 95 -1.87 6.37 -0.21
CA ILE A 95 -3.30 6.14 -0.30
C ILE A 95 -3.89 7.25 -1.17
N LEU A 96 -4.63 6.85 -2.18
CA LEU A 96 -5.29 7.77 -3.11
C LEU A 96 -6.77 7.84 -2.74
N THR A 97 -7.30 9.06 -2.70
CA THR A 97 -8.72 9.28 -2.53
C THR A 97 -9.25 9.96 -3.78
N TRP A 98 -10.40 9.52 -4.28
CA TRP A 98 -11.00 10.11 -5.47
C TRP A 98 -12.50 10.27 -5.33
N LEU A 99 -13.02 11.11 -6.20
CA LEU A 99 -14.47 11.34 -6.32
C LEU A 99 -15.11 10.32 -7.22
#